data_b490add75c35028bcf86c9f62d84d792
#
_entry.id   b490add75c35028bcf86c9f62d84d792
#
_cell.length_a   1.000
_cell.length_b   1.000
_cell.length_c   1.000
_cell.angle_alpha   90.00
_cell.angle_beta   90.00
_cell.angle_gamma   90.00
#
_symmetry.space_group_name_H-M   'P 1'
#
loop_
_entity.id
_entity.type
_entity.pdbx_description
1 polymer ?
#
loop_
_entity_poly.entity_id
_entity_poly.type
_entity_poly.pdbx_seq_one_letter_code
_entity_poly.pdbx_strand_id
1 'polypeptide(L)'
;HYYDGKLEGTVMLDGEDMSGLSLFDISKKVGSVFQNPRSQFFNVDTTSEITFGCENLGQPEQSIRNRLEKTVQDFRLEKLMGRNIFHLSGGEKQKIACAGVSIMEPNVLVMDEPSSNLDASSILALRATLAFWKSQGKTIIISEHRLYYLRGLADRFIYITAGEVEKDYSAAEFERLTEQQRTDLGLRAFILENLLPPETVQQTGKQMELCNFNFAYKNEPKTLHIRED
;
A
#
# COMPACT_ATOMS: atom_id res chain seq x y z
N HIS A 1 -20.72 1.51 -9.61
CA HIS A 1 -21.08 1.98 -8.27
C HIS A 1 -21.29 0.78 -7.35
N TYR A 2 -20.41 0.60 -6.37
CA TYR A 2 -20.50 -0.52 -5.41
C TYR A 2 -21.49 -0.23 -4.28
N TYR A 3 -21.79 1.05 -4.05
CA TYR A 3 -22.76 1.50 -3.05
C TYR A 3 -23.74 2.47 -3.68
N ASP A 4 -25.01 2.27 -3.39
CA ASP A 4 -26.05 3.24 -3.71
C ASP A 4 -25.87 4.42 -2.76
N GLY A 5 -25.57 5.57 -3.31
CA GLY A 5 -25.35 6.80 -2.56
C GLY A 5 -25.71 8.02 -3.40
N LYS A 6 -26.04 9.11 -2.74
CA LYS A 6 -26.25 10.41 -3.39
C LYS A 6 -24.91 11.15 -3.39
N LEU A 7 -24.38 11.43 -4.58
CA LEU A 7 -23.21 12.28 -4.75
C LEU A 7 -23.66 13.73 -4.92
N GLU A 8 -23.21 14.62 -4.06
CA GLU A 8 -23.42 16.06 -4.17
C GLU A 8 -22.06 16.76 -4.29
N GLY A 9 -22.01 17.82 -5.09
CA GLY A 9 -20.76 18.53 -5.38
C GLY A 9 -20.08 18.07 -6.66
N THR A 10 -18.86 18.55 -6.89
CA THR A 10 -18.08 18.33 -8.11
C THR A 10 -16.72 17.72 -7.78
N VAL A 11 -16.35 16.68 -8.50
CA VAL A 11 -14.99 16.11 -8.43
C VAL A 11 -14.27 16.46 -9.72
N MET A 12 -13.19 17.22 -9.60
CA MET A 12 -12.37 17.67 -10.74
C MET A 12 -11.09 16.84 -10.84
N LEU A 13 -10.73 16.41 -12.05
CA LEU A 13 -9.47 15.73 -12.34
C LEU A 13 -8.82 16.44 -13.54
N ASP A 14 -7.63 17.00 -13.35
CA ASP A 14 -6.93 17.80 -14.36
C ASP A 14 -7.78 18.92 -14.96
N GLY A 15 -8.67 19.52 -14.17
CA GLY A 15 -9.57 20.59 -14.61
C GLY A 15 -10.85 20.12 -15.31
N GLU A 16 -11.05 18.82 -15.47
CA GLU A 16 -12.26 18.22 -16.03
C GLU A 16 -13.19 17.68 -14.93
N ASP A 17 -14.49 17.87 -15.08
CA ASP A 17 -15.49 17.30 -14.18
C ASP A 17 -15.62 15.79 -14.43
N MET A 18 -15.32 15.00 -13.40
CA MET A 18 -15.37 13.54 -13.47
C MET A 18 -16.80 12.99 -13.64
N SER A 19 -17.84 13.77 -13.33
CA SER A 19 -19.23 13.31 -13.46
C SER A 19 -19.62 12.98 -14.90
N GLY A 20 -18.97 13.61 -15.88
CA GLY A 20 -19.15 13.37 -17.30
C GLY A 20 -18.25 12.28 -17.91
N LEU A 21 -17.29 11.75 -17.14
CA LEU A 21 -16.33 10.76 -17.64
C LEU A 21 -16.84 9.33 -17.45
N SER A 22 -16.56 8.47 -18.42
CA SER A 22 -16.76 7.03 -18.25
C SER A 22 -15.72 6.44 -17.29
N LEU A 23 -16.03 5.28 -16.66
CA LEU A 23 -15.05 4.56 -15.85
C LEU A 23 -13.79 4.20 -16.66
N PHE A 24 -13.95 3.94 -17.96
CA PHE A 24 -12.84 3.68 -18.86
C PHE A 24 -11.91 4.91 -19.00
N ASP A 25 -12.48 6.12 -19.12
CA ASP A 25 -11.68 7.34 -19.24
C ASP A 25 -11.00 7.70 -17.90
N ILE A 26 -11.70 7.49 -16.79
CA ILE A 26 -11.14 7.65 -15.45
C ILE A 26 -9.96 6.68 -15.24
N SER A 27 -10.11 5.41 -15.65
CA SER A 27 -9.06 4.38 -15.47
C SER A 27 -7.76 4.65 -16.22
N LYS A 28 -7.80 5.49 -17.27
CA LYS A 28 -6.60 5.96 -17.96
C LYS A 28 -5.81 7.00 -17.15
N LYS A 29 -6.49 7.76 -16.31
CA LYS A 29 -5.93 8.88 -15.53
C LYS A 29 -5.62 8.52 -14.09
N VAL A 30 -6.44 7.63 -13.50
CA VAL A 30 -6.37 7.25 -12.08
C VAL A 30 -6.11 5.76 -11.94
N GLY A 31 -5.01 5.44 -11.26
CA GLY A 31 -4.69 4.08 -10.85
C GLY A 31 -5.10 3.83 -9.40
N SER A 32 -5.75 2.71 -9.13
CA SER A 32 -6.21 2.35 -7.78
C SER A 32 -5.50 1.11 -7.26
N VAL A 33 -5.05 1.15 -6.01
CA VAL A 33 -4.50 0.00 -5.29
C VAL A 33 -5.36 -0.25 -4.05
N PHE A 34 -5.96 -1.43 -3.98
CA PHE A 34 -6.90 -1.79 -2.92
C PHE A 34 -6.19 -2.29 -1.67
N GLN A 35 -6.85 -2.20 -0.52
CA GLN A 35 -6.40 -2.68 0.77
C GLN A 35 -5.95 -4.16 0.73
N ASN A 36 -6.72 -4.99 0.03
CA ASN A 36 -6.37 -6.39 -0.19
C ASN A 36 -6.00 -6.61 -1.66
N PRO A 37 -4.72 -6.79 -2.00
CA PRO A 37 -4.30 -7.02 -3.38
C PRO A 37 -4.99 -8.20 -4.06
N ARG A 38 -5.40 -9.22 -3.28
CA ARG A 38 -6.09 -10.40 -3.83
C ARG A 38 -7.44 -10.06 -4.49
N SER A 39 -8.13 -9.04 -3.98
CA SER A 39 -9.41 -8.62 -4.55
C SER A 39 -9.26 -7.82 -5.84
N GLN A 40 -8.03 -7.43 -6.17
CA GLN A 40 -7.69 -6.66 -7.36
C GLN A 40 -7.27 -7.57 -8.54
N PHE A 41 -6.79 -8.79 -8.25
CA PHE A 41 -6.23 -9.66 -9.27
C PHE A 41 -7.29 -10.38 -10.08
N PHE A 42 -7.09 -10.38 -11.39
CA PHE A 42 -7.92 -11.08 -12.39
C PHE A 42 -7.22 -12.32 -12.98
N ASN A 43 -5.89 -12.34 -12.97
CA ASN A 43 -5.08 -13.40 -13.55
C ASN A 43 -4.43 -14.28 -12.48
N VAL A 44 -4.01 -15.48 -12.88
CA VAL A 44 -3.26 -16.41 -12.02
C VAL A 44 -1.76 -16.17 -12.15
N ASP A 45 -1.31 -15.71 -13.30
CA ASP A 45 0.09 -15.46 -13.64
C ASP A 45 0.45 -13.97 -13.42
N THR A 46 1.62 -13.74 -12.83
CA THR A 46 2.08 -12.37 -12.49
C THR A 46 2.34 -11.51 -13.72
N THR A 47 2.82 -12.09 -14.82
CA THR A 47 3.10 -11.32 -16.05
C THR A 47 1.80 -10.84 -16.67
N SER A 48 0.85 -11.76 -16.84
CA SER A 48 -0.49 -11.46 -17.34
C SER A 48 -1.24 -10.46 -16.45
N GLU A 49 -1.06 -10.56 -15.13
CA GLU A 49 -1.69 -9.60 -14.22
C GLU A 49 -1.12 -8.18 -14.37
N ILE A 50 0.19 -8.05 -14.52
CA ILE A 50 0.81 -6.74 -14.71
C ILE A 50 0.35 -6.10 -16.02
N THR A 51 0.26 -6.88 -17.11
CA THR A 51 -0.11 -6.35 -18.45
C THR A 51 -1.61 -6.14 -18.63
N PHE A 52 -2.44 -6.75 -17.77
CA PHE A 52 -3.90 -6.79 -17.90
C PHE A 52 -4.56 -5.42 -18.16
N GLY A 53 -4.16 -4.39 -17.40
CA GLY A 53 -4.70 -3.04 -17.58
C GLY A 53 -4.39 -2.45 -18.96
N CYS A 54 -3.18 -2.64 -19.46
CA CYS A 54 -2.77 -2.16 -20.78
C CYS A 54 -3.49 -2.90 -21.92
N GLU A 55 -3.69 -4.21 -21.76
CA GLU A 55 -4.45 -5.04 -22.70
C GLU A 55 -5.91 -4.59 -22.79
N ASN A 56 -6.55 -4.36 -21.64
CA ASN A 56 -7.93 -3.86 -21.59
C ASN A 56 -8.08 -2.45 -22.17
N LEU A 57 -7.05 -1.63 -22.13
CA LEU A 57 -7.01 -0.33 -22.79
C LEU A 57 -6.71 -0.43 -24.29
N GLY A 58 -6.52 -1.64 -24.84
CA GLY A 58 -6.25 -1.88 -26.25
C GLY A 58 -4.91 -1.33 -26.72
N GLN A 59 -3.90 -1.28 -25.83
CA GLN A 59 -2.57 -0.80 -26.21
C GLN A 59 -1.87 -1.78 -27.16
N PRO A 60 -1.05 -1.29 -28.10
CA PRO A 60 -0.30 -2.16 -29.01
C PRO A 60 0.65 -3.10 -28.24
N GLU A 61 0.76 -4.35 -28.69
CA GLU A 61 1.59 -5.38 -28.04
C GLU A 61 3.02 -4.92 -27.79
N GLN A 62 3.66 -4.28 -28.77
CA GLN A 62 5.02 -3.79 -28.63
C GLN A 62 5.15 -2.72 -27.53
N SER A 63 4.14 -1.85 -27.40
CA SER A 63 4.09 -0.86 -26.32
C SER A 63 3.99 -1.53 -24.96
N ILE A 64 3.13 -2.55 -24.83
CA ILE A 64 2.96 -3.34 -23.60
C ILE A 64 4.27 -4.01 -23.22
N ARG A 65 4.96 -4.65 -24.16
CA ARG A 65 6.27 -5.29 -23.93
C ARG A 65 7.31 -4.32 -23.38
N ASN A 66 7.46 -3.16 -24.03
CA ASN A 66 8.42 -2.13 -23.61
C ASN A 66 8.11 -1.60 -22.21
N ARG A 67 6.83 -1.35 -21.93
CA ARG A 67 6.37 -0.91 -20.59
C ARG A 67 6.57 -1.99 -19.54
N LEU A 68 6.32 -3.26 -19.86
CA LEU A 68 6.54 -4.39 -18.97
C LEU A 68 8.01 -4.50 -18.57
N GLU A 69 8.92 -4.48 -19.55
CA GLU A 69 10.37 -4.53 -19.29
C GLU A 69 10.81 -3.41 -18.34
N LYS A 70 10.38 -2.16 -18.62
CA LYS A 70 10.64 -1.03 -17.75
C LYS A 70 10.06 -1.22 -16.35
N THR A 71 8.80 -1.64 -16.25
CA THR A 71 8.14 -1.85 -14.95
C THR A 71 8.83 -2.96 -14.14
N VAL A 72 9.24 -4.05 -14.78
CA VAL A 72 9.98 -5.13 -14.13
C VAL A 72 11.29 -4.63 -13.55
N GLN A 73 12.04 -3.78 -14.26
CA GLN A 73 13.28 -3.17 -13.77
C GLN A 73 13.01 -2.19 -12.64
N ASP A 74 12.06 -1.25 -12.81
CA ASP A 74 11.74 -0.21 -11.83
C ASP A 74 11.30 -0.79 -10.48
N PHE A 75 10.55 -1.89 -10.50
CA PHE A 75 10.02 -2.56 -9.31
C PHE A 75 10.86 -3.77 -8.87
N ARG A 76 11.91 -4.13 -9.60
CA ARG A 76 12.78 -5.30 -9.34
C ARG A 76 11.97 -6.58 -9.22
N LEU A 77 11.23 -6.91 -10.29
CA LEU A 77 10.28 -8.02 -10.31
C LEU A 77 10.81 -9.27 -11.04
N GLU A 78 12.06 -9.30 -11.49
CA GLU A 78 12.63 -10.35 -12.34
C GLU A 78 12.37 -11.75 -11.78
N LYS A 79 12.49 -11.90 -10.45
CA LYS A 79 12.26 -13.17 -9.75
C LYS A 79 10.78 -13.52 -9.56
N LEU A 80 9.89 -12.60 -9.82
CA LEU A 80 8.45 -12.79 -9.63
C LEU A 80 7.72 -13.04 -10.96
N MET A 81 8.37 -12.81 -12.10
CA MET A 81 7.74 -12.97 -13.41
C MET A 81 7.39 -14.44 -13.71
N GLY A 82 6.25 -14.66 -14.36
CA GLY A 82 5.75 -16.01 -14.71
C GLY A 82 5.36 -16.88 -13.49
N ARG A 83 5.24 -16.29 -12.29
CA ARG A 83 4.86 -17.04 -11.10
C ARG A 83 3.36 -17.01 -10.87
N ASN A 84 2.88 -18.05 -10.22
CA ASN A 84 1.49 -18.11 -9.77
C ASN A 84 1.30 -17.15 -8.58
N ILE A 85 0.35 -16.19 -8.72
CA ILE A 85 0.06 -15.14 -7.74
C ILE A 85 -0.37 -15.71 -6.39
N PHE A 86 -1.07 -16.86 -6.37
CA PHE A 86 -1.52 -17.47 -5.13
C PHE A 86 -0.36 -17.96 -4.24
N HIS A 87 0.80 -18.23 -4.83
CA HIS A 87 2.00 -18.67 -4.10
C HIS A 87 2.90 -17.51 -3.63
N LEU A 88 2.52 -16.28 -3.92
CA LEU A 88 3.25 -15.10 -3.49
C LEU A 88 2.93 -14.74 -2.03
N SER A 89 3.94 -14.18 -1.33
CA SER A 89 3.76 -13.53 -0.04
C SER A 89 2.88 -12.27 -0.15
N GLY A 90 2.43 -11.72 0.99
CA GLY A 90 1.65 -10.48 1.01
C GLY A 90 2.39 -9.31 0.38
N GLY A 91 3.67 -9.13 0.71
CA GLY A 91 4.50 -8.06 0.14
C GLY A 91 4.78 -8.23 -1.35
N GLU A 92 5.00 -9.48 -1.83
CA GLU A 92 5.14 -9.76 -3.25
C GLU A 92 3.84 -9.46 -4.01
N LYS A 93 2.67 -9.84 -3.46
CA LYS A 93 1.36 -9.47 -4.02
C LYS A 93 1.17 -7.97 -4.12
N GLN A 94 1.55 -7.23 -3.07
CA GLN A 94 1.48 -5.77 -3.08
C GLN A 94 2.35 -5.17 -4.18
N LYS A 95 3.57 -5.69 -4.37
CA LYS A 95 4.45 -5.26 -5.48
C LYS A 95 3.82 -5.49 -6.86
N ILE A 96 3.22 -6.68 -7.08
CA ILE A 96 2.54 -6.99 -8.34
C ILE A 96 1.34 -6.04 -8.56
N ALA A 97 0.52 -5.79 -7.53
CA ALA A 97 -0.59 -4.85 -7.63
C ALA A 97 -0.12 -3.43 -7.98
N CYS A 98 0.93 -2.94 -7.32
CA CYS A 98 1.55 -1.64 -7.63
C CYS A 98 2.11 -1.60 -9.05
N ALA A 99 2.76 -2.68 -9.51
CA ALA A 99 3.31 -2.77 -10.86
C ALA A 99 2.22 -2.76 -11.93
N GLY A 100 1.13 -3.52 -11.74
CA GLY A 100 -0.02 -3.57 -12.64
C GLY A 100 -0.73 -2.22 -12.79
N VAL A 101 -0.71 -1.39 -11.74
CA VAL A 101 -1.19 -0.01 -11.83
C VAL A 101 -0.15 0.89 -12.49
N SER A 102 1.12 0.73 -12.14
CA SER A 102 2.21 1.59 -12.63
C SER A 102 2.44 1.49 -14.14
N ILE A 103 2.27 0.28 -14.73
CA ILE A 103 2.48 0.04 -16.17
C ILE A 103 1.52 0.88 -17.04
N MET A 104 0.36 1.24 -16.52
CA MET A 104 -0.61 2.10 -17.20
C MET A 104 -0.20 3.57 -17.20
N GLU A 105 0.81 3.94 -16.40
CA GLU A 105 1.35 5.29 -16.24
C GLU A 105 0.32 6.37 -15.84
N PRO A 106 -0.60 6.10 -14.90
CA PRO A 106 -1.60 7.09 -14.49
C PRO A 106 -0.92 8.31 -13.86
N ASN A 107 -1.57 9.47 -13.94
CA ASN A 107 -1.08 10.68 -13.25
C ASN A 107 -1.46 10.72 -11.78
N VAL A 108 -2.56 10.11 -11.42
CA VAL A 108 -3.09 10.04 -10.04
C VAL A 108 -3.12 8.59 -9.57
N LEU A 109 -2.66 8.36 -8.37
CA LEU A 109 -2.68 7.06 -7.70
C LEU A 109 -3.51 7.18 -6.42
N VAL A 110 -4.49 6.30 -6.27
CA VAL A 110 -5.34 6.22 -5.07
C VAL A 110 -5.09 4.89 -4.39
N MET A 111 -4.76 4.92 -3.10
CA MET A 111 -4.44 3.73 -2.34
C MET A 111 -5.26 3.69 -1.05
N ASP A 112 -5.88 2.55 -0.79
CA ASP A 112 -6.65 2.32 0.43
C ASP A 112 -5.91 1.35 1.34
N GLU A 113 -5.48 1.83 2.51
CA GLU A 113 -4.72 1.10 3.53
C GLU A 113 -3.66 0.12 2.98
N PRO A 114 -2.78 0.56 2.07
CA PRO A 114 -1.87 -0.34 1.35
C PRO A 114 -0.87 -1.06 2.25
N SER A 115 -0.70 -0.63 3.50
CA SER A 115 0.21 -1.24 4.47
C SER A 115 -0.44 -2.28 5.38
N SER A 116 -1.77 -2.44 5.36
CA SER A 116 -2.54 -3.19 6.37
C SER A 116 -2.08 -4.64 6.57
N ASN A 117 -1.69 -5.33 5.50
CA ASN A 117 -1.30 -6.75 5.51
C ASN A 117 0.20 -6.96 5.28
N LEU A 118 1.03 -5.94 5.50
CA LEU A 118 2.46 -5.97 5.23
C LEU A 118 3.30 -6.08 6.51
N ASP A 119 4.38 -6.85 6.41
CA ASP A 119 5.46 -6.85 7.39
C ASP A 119 6.35 -5.59 7.25
N ALA A 120 7.26 -5.38 8.19
CA ALA A 120 8.13 -4.22 8.21
C ALA A 120 8.98 -4.08 6.92
N SER A 121 9.47 -5.18 6.38
CA SER A 121 10.30 -5.17 5.16
C SER A 121 9.48 -4.79 3.93
N SER A 122 8.26 -5.30 3.85
CA SER A 122 7.31 -4.97 2.78
C SER A 122 6.81 -3.54 2.83
N ILE A 123 6.64 -2.97 4.05
CA ILE A 123 6.31 -1.55 4.23
C ILE A 123 7.46 -0.66 3.73
N LEU A 124 8.72 -1.03 3.98
CA LEU A 124 9.87 -0.29 3.43
C LEU A 124 9.90 -0.35 1.90
N ALA A 125 9.57 -1.50 1.31
CA ALA A 125 9.45 -1.63 -0.14
C ALA A 125 8.31 -0.79 -0.70
N LEU A 126 7.14 -0.75 -0.03
CA LEU A 126 6.03 0.12 -0.39
C LEU A 126 6.44 1.59 -0.33
N ARG A 127 7.11 2.02 0.76
CA ARG A 127 7.64 3.38 0.86
C ARG A 127 8.55 3.75 -0.31
N ALA A 128 9.44 2.83 -0.73
CA ALA A 128 10.31 3.06 -1.87
C ALA A 128 9.52 3.23 -3.18
N THR A 129 8.45 2.44 -3.37
CA THR A 129 7.52 2.57 -4.50
C THR A 129 6.83 3.94 -4.52
N LEU A 130 6.33 4.41 -3.37
CA LEU A 130 5.70 5.73 -3.24
C LEU A 130 6.70 6.86 -3.54
N ALA A 131 7.93 6.77 -3.01
CA ALA A 131 8.99 7.74 -3.29
C ALA A 131 9.35 7.78 -4.78
N PHE A 132 9.39 6.62 -5.44
CA PHE A 132 9.62 6.50 -6.87
C PHE A 132 8.50 7.21 -7.67
N TRP A 133 7.24 6.92 -7.39
CA TRP A 133 6.12 7.59 -8.06
C TRP A 133 6.11 9.11 -7.82
N LYS A 134 6.39 9.52 -6.58
CA LYS A 134 6.51 10.95 -6.24
C LYS A 134 7.63 11.62 -7.05
N SER A 135 8.78 10.98 -7.21
CA SER A 135 9.88 11.50 -8.02
C SER A 135 9.55 11.65 -9.52
N GLN A 136 8.55 10.90 -9.99
CA GLN A 136 8.01 11.01 -11.33
C GLN A 136 6.90 12.08 -11.48
N GLY A 137 6.65 12.85 -10.42
CA GLY A 137 5.63 13.91 -10.42
C GLY A 137 4.19 13.39 -10.32
N LYS A 138 3.99 12.13 -9.90
CA LYS A 138 2.64 11.58 -9.73
C LYS A 138 1.95 12.17 -8.49
N THR A 139 0.64 12.38 -8.58
CA THR A 139 -0.19 12.69 -7.43
C THR A 139 -0.59 11.39 -6.74
N ILE A 140 -0.35 11.29 -5.43
CA ILE A 140 -0.64 10.08 -4.67
C ILE A 140 -1.58 10.43 -3.53
N ILE A 141 -2.72 9.77 -3.47
CA ILE A 141 -3.72 9.89 -2.40
C ILE A 141 -3.77 8.57 -1.66
N ILE A 142 -3.55 8.60 -0.34
CA ILE A 142 -3.48 7.39 0.48
C ILE A 142 -4.41 7.55 1.68
N SER A 143 -5.37 6.63 1.86
CA SER A 143 -6.05 6.39 3.13
C SER A 143 -5.17 5.46 3.96
N GLU A 144 -4.81 5.82 5.21
CA GLU A 144 -3.85 5.03 5.97
C GLU A 144 -3.98 5.26 7.48
N HIS A 145 -3.76 4.19 8.24
CA HIS A 145 -3.67 4.23 9.71
C HIS A 145 -2.22 4.15 10.23
N ARG A 146 -1.31 3.57 9.46
CA ARG A 146 0.12 3.45 9.81
C ARG A 146 0.90 4.60 9.20
N LEU A 147 1.03 5.70 9.91
CA LEU A 147 1.55 6.96 9.36
C LEU A 147 3.09 7.04 9.35
N TYR A 148 3.79 6.24 10.16
CA TYR A 148 5.24 6.36 10.35
C TYR A 148 6.06 6.22 9.06
N TYR A 149 5.64 5.38 8.14
CA TYR A 149 6.38 5.17 6.89
C TYR A 149 6.15 6.28 5.87
N LEU A 150 5.17 7.16 6.09
CA LEU A 150 4.87 8.33 5.26
C LEU A 150 5.64 9.60 5.71
N ARG A 151 6.31 9.54 6.87
CA ARG A 151 7.11 10.64 7.39
C ARG A 151 8.19 11.07 6.39
N GLY A 152 8.28 12.39 6.11
CA GLY A 152 9.18 12.96 5.12
C GLY A 152 8.87 12.56 3.66
N LEU A 153 7.75 11.87 3.42
CA LEU A 153 7.28 11.49 2.08
C LEU A 153 5.98 12.21 1.71
N ALA A 154 5.01 12.24 2.62
CA ALA A 154 3.74 12.93 2.40
C ALA A 154 3.94 14.45 2.48
N ASP A 155 3.25 15.20 1.62
CA ASP A 155 3.27 16.66 1.58
C ASP A 155 2.13 17.28 2.40
N ARG A 156 1.04 16.53 2.59
CA ARG A 156 -0.21 16.99 3.19
C ARG A 156 -0.90 15.85 3.91
N PHE A 157 -1.54 16.15 5.03
CA PHE A 157 -2.32 15.19 5.82
C PHE A 157 -3.73 15.77 6.03
N ILE A 158 -4.73 15.05 5.58
CA ILE A 158 -6.14 15.39 5.73
C ILE A 158 -6.74 14.48 6.78
N TYR A 159 -7.18 15.05 7.89
CA TYR A 159 -7.83 14.31 8.96
C TYR A 159 -9.34 14.34 8.77
N ILE A 160 -9.92 13.15 8.64
CA ILE A 160 -11.34 12.94 8.43
C ILE A 160 -11.91 12.19 9.64
N THR A 161 -12.97 12.73 10.23
CA THR A 161 -13.71 12.08 11.31
C THR A 161 -15.21 12.26 11.09
N ALA A 162 -16.01 11.26 11.46
CA ALA A 162 -17.46 11.26 11.26
C ALA A 162 -17.92 11.62 9.83
N GLY A 163 -17.09 11.36 8.82
CA GLY A 163 -17.37 11.67 7.41
C GLY A 163 -17.07 13.11 6.97
N GLU A 164 -16.48 13.94 7.86
CA GLU A 164 -16.15 15.32 7.57
C GLU A 164 -14.64 15.57 7.62
N VAL A 165 -14.15 16.50 6.78
CA VAL A 165 -12.77 16.99 6.84
C VAL A 165 -12.66 17.94 8.02
N GLU A 166 -12.05 17.48 9.11
CA GLU A 166 -11.89 18.28 10.32
C GLU A 166 -10.63 19.14 10.29
N LYS A 167 -9.53 18.57 9.80
CA LYS A 167 -8.23 19.23 9.73
C LYS A 167 -7.52 18.94 8.42
N ASP A 168 -6.76 19.91 8.00
CA ASP A 168 -5.92 19.88 6.81
C ASP A 168 -4.55 20.46 7.18
N TYR A 169 -3.56 19.60 7.25
CA TYR A 169 -2.21 19.92 7.68
C TYR A 169 -1.23 19.82 6.52
N SER A 170 -0.35 20.80 6.38
CA SER A 170 0.91 20.58 5.66
C SER A 170 1.78 19.55 6.39
N ALA A 171 2.75 18.95 5.71
CA ALA A 171 3.70 18.03 6.34
C ALA A 171 4.39 18.66 7.56
N ALA A 172 4.81 19.93 7.44
CA ALA A 172 5.49 20.64 8.51
C ALA A 172 4.60 20.90 9.74
N GLU A 173 3.31 21.18 9.55
CA GLU A 173 2.36 21.35 10.64
C GLU A 173 2.08 20.01 11.33
N PHE A 174 1.87 18.94 10.54
CA PHE A 174 1.61 17.60 11.07
C PHE A 174 2.80 17.05 11.87
N GLU A 175 4.02 17.30 11.42
CA GLU A 175 5.24 16.88 12.12
C GLU A 175 5.46 17.61 13.45
N ARG A 176 4.92 18.82 13.60
CA ARG A 176 4.98 19.60 14.86
C ARG A 176 3.98 19.15 15.91
N LEU A 177 2.97 18.36 15.54
CA LEU A 177 2.04 17.80 16.52
C LEU A 177 2.79 16.98 17.55
N THR A 178 2.46 17.18 18.83
CA THR A 178 2.97 16.33 19.91
C THR A 178 2.35 14.94 19.84
N GLU A 179 2.97 13.94 20.48
CA GLU A 179 2.39 12.59 20.58
C GLU A 179 1.01 12.64 21.28
N GLN A 180 0.83 13.49 22.30
CA GLN A 180 -0.45 13.66 22.95
C GLN A 180 -1.52 14.16 21.97
N GLN A 181 -1.23 15.19 21.19
CA GLN A 181 -2.15 15.72 20.18
C GLN A 181 -2.53 14.65 19.13
N ARG A 182 -1.58 13.81 18.69
CA ARG A 182 -1.87 12.70 17.78
C ARG A 182 -2.75 11.64 18.44
N THR A 183 -2.49 11.33 19.70
CA THR A 183 -3.29 10.38 20.48
C THR A 183 -4.72 10.89 20.67
N ASP A 184 -4.89 12.17 20.97
CA ASP A 184 -6.21 12.80 21.13
C ASP A 184 -7.02 12.77 19.81
N LEU A 185 -6.35 12.81 18.67
CA LEU A 185 -6.93 12.60 17.34
C LEU A 185 -7.16 11.10 17.02
N GLY A 186 -6.82 10.18 17.90
CA GLY A 186 -6.94 8.73 17.66
C GLY A 186 -5.94 8.19 16.63
N LEU A 187 -4.87 8.92 16.33
CA LEU A 187 -3.86 8.52 15.34
C LEU A 187 -2.85 7.54 15.95
N ARG A 188 -2.36 6.62 15.13
CA ARG A 188 -1.28 5.71 15.53
C ARG A 188 0.06 6.45 15.57
N ALA A 189 1.04 5.85 16.26
CA ALA A 189 2.39 6.42 16.39
C ALA A 189 2.98 6.83 15.03
N PHE A 190 3.49 8.05 14.97
CA PHE A 190 4.14 8.62 13.80
C PHE A 190 5.67 8.49 13.86
N ILE A 191 6.20 8.40 15.08
CA ILE A 191 7.62 8.22 15.36
C ILE A 191 7.77 6.93 16.18
N LEU A 192 8.31 5.86 15.55
CA LEU A 192 8.43 4.55 16.19
C LEU A 192 9.50 4.54 17.29
N GLU A 193 10.54 5.36 17.15
CA GLU A 193 11.63 5.47 18.12
C GLU A 193 11.16 5.99 19.49
N ASN A 194 10.00 6.66 19.54
CA ASN A 194 9.41 7.18 20.76
C ASN A 194 8.47 6.16 21.44
N LEU A 195 8.24 5.00 20.86
CA LEU A 195 7.48 3.94 21.52
C LEU A 195 8.33 3.36 22.64
N LEU A 196 7.94 3.69 23.87
CA LEU A 196 8.52 3.01 25.04
C LEU A 196 8.10 1.53 24.98
N PRO A 197 9.01 0.60 25.30
CA PRO A 197 8.60 -0.77 25.51
C PRO A 197 7.50 -0.78 26.60
N PRO A 198 6.48 -1.64 26.46
CA PRO A 198 5.48 -1.75 27.51
C PRO A 198 6.21 -1.94 28.84
N GLU A 199 5.78 -1.17 29.87
CA GLU A 199 6.28 -1.40 31.23
C GLU A 199 6.22 -2.90 31.50
N THR A 200 7.34 -3.48 31.92
CA THR A 200 7.40 -4.90 32.24
C THR A 200 6.25 -5.21 33.21
N VAL A 201 5.22 -5.87 32.70
CA VAL A 201 4.13 -6.35 33.54
C VAL A 201 4.80 -7.19 34.62
N GLN A 202 4.66 -6.78 35.86
CA GLN A 202 5.15 -7.58 37.00
C GLN A 202 4.65 -9.01 36.78
N GLN A 203 5.56 -9.95 36.75
CA GLN A 203 5.26 -11.37 36.56
C GLN A 203 4.21 -11.78 37.58
N THR A 204 2.96 -11.80 37.16
CA THR A 204 1.91 -12.45 37.96
C THR A 204 2.13 -13.93 37.75
N GLY A 205 2.64 -14.65 38.75
CA GLY A 205 3.10 -16.02 38.81
C GLY A 205 2.49 -17.16 37.97
N LYS A 206 1.89 -16.83 36.82
CA LYS A 206 1.47 -17.77 35.79
C LYS A 206 2.35 -17.56 34.56
N GLN A 207 3.38 -18.36 34.46
CA GLN A 207 4.24 -18.42 33.28
C GLN A 207 3.65 -19.45 32.30
N MET A 208 3.66 -19.12 31.00
CA MET A 208 3.44 -20.10 29.94
C MET A 208 4.80 -20.69 29.61
N GLU A 209 5.00 -21.95 29.96
CA GLU A 209 6.23 -22.69 29.65
C GLU A 209 6.01 -23.44 28.33
N LEU A 210 6.86 -23.16 27.33
CA LEU A 210 6.87 -23.87 26.06
C LEU A 210 7.99 -24.94 26.10
N CYS A 211 7.65 -26.14 26.60
CA CYS A 211 8.60 -27.26 26.67
C CYS A 211 8.69 -27.96 25.31
N ASN A 212 9.92 -28.10 24.79
CA ASN A 212 10.19 -28.86 23.54
C ASN A 212 9.38 -28.38 22.32
N PHE A 213 9.11 -27.08 22.22
CA PHE A 213 8.39 -26.51 21.09
C PHE A 213 9.33 -26.40 19.87
N ASN A 214 8.99 -27.14 18.81
CA ASN A 214 9.68 -27.06 17.52
C ASN A 214 8.70 -26.58 16.47
N PHE A 215 9.06 -25.55 15.73
CA PHE A 215 8.28 -25.02 14.62
C PHE A 215 9.13 -25.04 13.34
N ALA A 216 8.60 -25.61 12.27
CA ALA A 216 9.22 -25.55 10.95
C ALA A 216 8.16 -25.27 9.90
N TYR A 217 8.48 -24.43 8.93
CA TYR A 217 7.66 -24.27 7.74
C TYR A 217 7.77 -25.53 6.87
N LYS A 218 6.68 -25.92 6.26
CA LYS A 218 6.50 -27.21 5.56
C LYS A 218 7.57 -27.57 4.50
N ASN A 219 8.41 -26.63 4.08
CA ASN A 219 9.47 -26.81 3.09
C ASN A 219 10.81 -26.19 3.48
N GLU A 220 11.03 -25.86 4.75
CA GLU A 220 12.31 -25.31 5.19
C GLU A 220 13.05 -26.30 6.09
N PRO A 221 14.36 -26.54 5.83
CA PRO A 221 15.17 -27.44 6.67
C PRO A 221 15.59 -26.84 8.02
N LYS A 222 15.12 -25.62 8.36
CA LYS A 222 15.50 -24.93 9.60
C LYS A 222 14.40 -25.03 10.63
N THR A 223 14.68 -25.73 11.70
CA THR A 223 13.88 -25.78 12.92
C THR A 223 14.23 -24.59 13.79
N LEU A 224 13.25 -23.78 14.20
CA LEU A 224 13.44 -22.74 15.19
C LEU A 224 13.48 -23.39 16.57
N HIS A 225 14.64 -23.40 17.22
CA HIS A 225 14.75 -23.79 18.61
C HIS A 225 14.65 -22.54 19.49
N ILE A 226 13.60 -22.44 20.29
CA ILE A 226 13.49 -21.44 21.34
C ILE A 226 14.25 -22.02 22.53
N ARG A 227 15.42 -21.44 22.85
CA ARG A 227 16.16 -21.76 24.09
C ARG A 227 15.62 -20.85 25.19
N GLU A 228 15.40 -21.44 26.36
CA GLU A 228 15.31 -20.71 27.61
C GLU A 228 16.73 -20.26 27.98
N ASP A 229 16.94 -18.97 28.19
CA ASP A 229 18.06 -18.39 28.95
C ASP A 229 17.49 -17.82 30.26
#